data_909eaeefafc3b7ab026c5e9af20297ee
#
_entry.id   909eaeefafc3b7ab026c5e9af20297ee
#
_cell.length_a   1.000
_cell.length_b   1.000
_cell.length_c   1.000
_cell.angle_alpha   90.00
_cell.angle_beta   90.00
_cell.angle_gamma   90.00
#
_symmetry.space_group_name_H-M   'P 1'
#
loop_
_entity.id
_entity.type
_entity.pdbx_description
1 polymer ?
#
loop_
_entity_poly.entity_id
_entity_poly.type
_entity_poly.pdbx_seq_one_letter_code
_entity_poly.pdbx_strand_id
1 'polypeptide(L)'
;MNLQVQIGNVTFKNPVTVASGTFGHAERYFDLEEVKKLGAVVPKTVTLHKREGNPPPRIIETPAGMLNAIGIENPGADGFIQKKLPAFRKIGIPIIISILGHTDDEFLQLTEKFNRAEGVSALELNLSCPNLKYKTLVAQDPQATARVVKAVKKISKYP
;
A
#
# COMPACT_ATOMS: atom_id res chain seq x y z
N MET A 1 14.91 20.92 -15.22
CA MET A 1 14.57 19.58 -15.77
C MET A 1 13.15 19.24 -15.31
N ASN A 2 12.27 18.85 -16.20
CA ASN A 2 10.94 18.39 -15.82
C ASN A 2 11.00 16.91 -15.45
N LEU A 3 10.69 16.56 -14.19
CA LEU A 3 10.70 15.19 -13.67
C LEU A 3 9.28 14.62 -13.52
N GLN A 4 8.28 15.33 -14.04
CA GLN A 4 6.88 14.95 -13.95
C GLN A 4 6.62 13.60 -14.65
N VAL A 5 5.82 12.74 -13.99
CA VAL A 5 5.40 11.43 -14.49
C VAL A 5 3.89 11.34 -14.42
N GLN A 6 3.29 10.72 -15.42
CA GLN A 6 1.84 10.45 -15.42
C GLN A 6 1.58 8.95 -15.42
N ILE A 7 0.69 8.50 -14.53
CA ILE A 7 0.20 7.13 -14.45
C ILE A 7 -1.33 7.18 -14.50
N GLY A 8 -1.91 6.73 -15.59
CA GLY A 8 -3.34 6.89 -15.85
C GLY A 8 -3.73 8.37 -15.85
N ASN A 9 -4.68 8.73 -15.01
CA ASN A 9 -5.16 10.13 -14.83
C ASN A 9 -4.47 10.88 -13.68
N VAL A 10 -3.45 10.29 -13.06
CA VAL A 10 -2.72 10.88 -11.93
C VAL A 10 -1.37 11.41 -12.38
N THR A 11 -1.09 12.65 -12.03
CA THR A 11 0.17 13.31 -12.30
C THR A 11 1.01 13.39 -11.03
N PHE A 12 2.24 12.88 -11.10
CA PHE A 12 3.25 12.93 -10.06
C PHE A 12 4.30 13.98 -10.44
N LYS A 13 4.66 14.86 -9.53
CA LYS A 13 5.64 15.93 -9.81
C LYS A 13 7.06 15.42 -10.10
N ASN A 14 7.37 14.19 -9.64
CA ASN A 14 8.59 13.45 -9.93
C ASN A 14 8.34 11.94 -9.69
N PRO A 15 9.22 11.03 -10.17
CA PRO A 15 9.05 9.58 -10.04
C PRO A 15 9.46 9.02 -8.67
N VAL A 16 9.87 9.86 -7.71
CA VAL A 16 10.39 9.39 -6.43
C VAL A 16 9.23 9.14 -5.47
N THR A 17 9.17 7.94 -4.91
CA THR A 17 8.20 7.54 -3.90
C THR A 17 8.87 6.65 -2.87
N VAL A 18 8.20 6.39 -1.76
CA VAL A 18 8.63 5.42 -0.75
C VAL A 18 8.00 4.07 -1.02
N ALA A 19 8.68 2.98 -0.66
CA ALA A 19 8.10 1.64 -0.75
C ALA A 19 7.09 1.41 0.38
N SER A 20 6.04 0.61 0.12
CA SER A 20 5.07 0.23 1.16
C SER A 20 5.77 -0.46 2.34
N GLY A 21 5.41 -0.07 3.56
CA GLY A 21 6.01 -0.57 4.79
C GLY A 21 7.25 0.17 5.28
N THR A 22 7.83 1.10 4.51
CA THR A 22 8.97 1.91 4.94
C THR A 22 8.56 3.27 5.52
N PHE A 23 7.38 3.76 5.17
CA PHE A 23 6.85 5.06 5.60
C PHE A 23 5.89 4.97 6.80
N GLY A 24 5.51 3.78 7.24
CA GLY A 24 4.57 3.58 8.35
C GLY A 24 3.15 4.07 8.05
N HIS A 25 2.54 4.69 9.05
CA HIS A 25 1.16 5.19 9.03
C HIS A 25 1.08 6.71 9.28
N ALA A 26 1.99 7.49 8.72
CA ALA A 26 2.12 8.94 8.94
C ALA A 26 2.41 9.27 10.42
N GLU A 27 3.33 8.53 11.03
CA GLU A 27 3.83 8.85 12.35
C GLU A 27 4.54 10.22 12.35
N ARG A 28 4.63 10.83 13.53
CA ARG A 28 5.13 12.20 13.75
C ARG A 28 6.65 12.38 13.52
N TYR A 29 7.34 11.36 13.04
CA TYR A 29 8.81 11.36 12.91
C TYR A 29 9.33 11.91 11.59
N PHE A 30 8.44 12.21 10.65
CA PHE A 30 8.85 12.70 9.34
C PHE A 30 8.72 14.23 9.26
N ASP A 31 9.76 14.86 8.72
CA ASP A 31 9.66 16.25 8.31
C ASP A 31 8.70 16.37 7.12
N LEU A 32 7.57 17.01 7.33
CA LEU A 32 6.54 17.17 6.31
C LEU A 32 7.04 17.91 5.07
N GLU A 33 7.96 18.86 5.23
CA GLU A 33 8.49 19.62 4.08
C GLU A 33 9.40 18.73 3.22
N GLU A 34 10.15 17.80 3.82
CA GLU A 34 10.91 16.80 3.08
C GLU A 34 9.99 15.77 2.39
N VAL A 35 8.96 15.32 3.09
CA VAL A 35 7.97 14.38 2.52
C VAL A 35 7.24 15.01 1.32
N LYS A 36 6.91 16.29 1.40
CA LYS A 36 6.29 17.02 0.28
C LYS A 36 7.17 17.07 -0.97
N LYS A 37 8.48 16.82 -0.90
CA LYS A 37 9.35 16.74 -2.07
C LYS A 37 9.14 15.47 -2.89
N LEU A 38 8.59 14.41 -2.30
CA LEU A 38 8.26 13.16 -2.99
C LEU A 38 7.16 13.36 -4.04
N GLY A 39 7.18 12.53 -5.08
CA GLY A 39 6.10 12.44 -6.06
C GLY A 39 4.82 11.85 -5.47
N ALA A 40 4.96 10.87 -4.58
CA ALA A 40 3.85 10.25 -3.86
C ALA A 40 4.32 9.64 -2.54
N VAL A 41 3.38 9.31 -1.66
CA VAL A 41 3.60 8.43 -0.49
C VAL A 41 2.84 7.13 -0.64
N VAL A 42 3.45 6.04 -0.15
CA VAL A 42 2.83 4.72 -0.07
C VAL A 42 2.78 4.30 1.40
N PRO A 43 1.62 4.37 2.05
CA PRO A 43 1.45 3.89 3.42
C PRO A 43 1.72 2.39 3.57
N LYS A 44 1.79 1.91 4.80
CA LYS A 44 1.82 0.47 5.08
C LYS A 44 0.62 -0.23 4.42
N THR A 45 0.89 -1.39 3.81
CA THR A 45 -0.13 -2.23 3.16
C THR A 45 -1.33 -2.47 4.08
N VAL A 46 -2.53 -2.28 3.52
CA VAL A 46 -3.81 -2.42 4.21
C VAL A 46 -4.49 -3.71 3.78
N THR A 47 -5.03 -4.45 4.73
CA THR A 47 -5.87 -5.64 4.50
C THR A 47 -7.34 -5.31 4.76
N LEU A 48 -8.25 -6.18 4.32
CA LEU A 48 -9.69 -5.96 4.51
C LEU A 48 -10.03 -5.84 6.00
N HIS A 49 -9.52 -6.77 6.81
CA HIS A 49 -9.67 -6.77 8.26
C HIS A 49 -8.38 -6.35 8.97
N LYS A 50 -8.50 -5.88 10.21
CA LYS A 50 -7.36 -5.56 11.06
C LYS A 50 -6.45 -6.78 11.25
N ARG A 51 -5.13 -6.55 11.26
CA ARG A 51 -4.11 -7.54 11.59
C ARG A 51 -3.20 -7.02 12.69
N GLU A 52 -3.00 -7.84 13.72
CA GLU A 52 -2.09 -7.49 14.84
C GLU A 52 -0.61 -7.72 14.48
N GLY A 53 -0.35 -8.39 13.37
CA GLY A 53 1.00 -8.82 13.01
C GLY A 53 1.48 -10.01 13.86
N ASN A 54 2.77 -10.31 13.75
CA ASN A 54 3.40 -11.37 14.52
C ASN A 54 3.75 -10.88 15.94
N PRO A 55 3.86 -11.76 16.95
CA PRO A 55 4.35 -11.37 18.27
C PRO A 55 5.83 -10.91 18.20
N PRO A 56 6.25 -9.95 19.03
CA PRO A 56 7.67 -9.59 19.17
C PRO A 56 8.52 -10.78 19.70
N PRO A 57 9.85 -10.80 19.38
CA PRO A 57 10.59 -9.87 18.55
C PRO A 57 10.29 -10.03 17.05
N ARG A 58 10.16 -8.91 16.33
CA ARG A 58 9.80 -8.90 14.91
C ARG A 58 10.93 -8.49 13.98
N ILE A 59 12.00 -8.00 14.54
CA ILE A 59 13.18 -7.48 13.85
C ILE A 59 14.42 -8.01 14.55
N ILE A 60 15.40 -8.44 13.76
CA ILE A 60 16.73 -8.81 14.25
C ILE A 60 17.78 -8.30 13.29
N GLU A 61 18.80 -7.66 13.82
CA GLU A 61 19.98 -7.23 13.05
C GLU A 61 20.89 -8.42 12.78
N THR A 62 21.55 -8.40 11.63
CA THR A 62 22.56 -9.36 11.22
C THR A 62 23.83 -8.62 10.78
N PRO A 63 25.00 -9.27 10.69
CA PRO A 63 26.23 -8.59 10.26
C PRO A 63 26.14 -7.88 8.89
N ALA A 64 25.22 -8.32 8.02
CA ALA A 64 25.08 -7.80 6.66
C ALA A 64 23.72 -7.15 6.39
N GLY A 65 22.86 -6.95 7.42
CA GLY A 65 21.54 -6.36 7.20
C GLY A 65 20.57 -6.62 8.35
N MET A 66 19.31 -6.79 8.02
CA MET A 66 18.22 -6.97 8.98
C MET A 66 17.22 -8.01 8.46
N LEU A 67 16.76 -8.89 9.34
CA LEU A 67 15.60 -9.75 9.10
C LEU A 67 14.38 -9.19 9.81
N ASN A 68 13.22 -9.28 9.17
CA ASN A 68 11.98 -8.89 9.81
C ASN A 68 10.86 -9.92 9.57
N ALA A 69 9.93 -9.96 10.52
CA ALA A 69 8.73 -10.78 10.48
C ALA A 69 7.54 -9.99 11.04
N ILE A 70 7.27 -8.81 10.48
CA ILE A 70 6.23 -7.89 10.99
C ILE A 70 4.83 -8.51 10.92
N GLY A 71 4.53 -9.32 9.90
CA GLY A 71 3.23 -9.97 9.74
C GLY A 71 2.12 -9.06 9.25
N ILE A 72 2.48 -7.98 8.55
CA ILE A 72 1.54 -7.00 7.95
C ILE A 72 0.57 -6.43 8.99
N GLU A 73 1.09 -5.99 10.13
CA GLU A 73 0.30 -5.24 11.10
C GLU A 73 -0.34 -4.01 10.44
N ASN A 74 -1.65 -3.88 10.57
CA ASN A 74 -2.39 -2.75 10.03
C ASN A 74 -3.81 -2.69 10.62
N PRO A 75 -4.48 -1.51 10.61
CA PRO A 75 -5.79 -1.31 11.23
C PRO A 75 -6.96 -1.86 10.42
N GLY A 76 -6.72 -2.52 9.26
CA GLY A 76 -7.76 -2.86 8.30
C GLY A 76 -8.25 -1.65 7.51
N ALA A 77 -9.01 -1.91 6.43
CA ALA A 77 -9.46 -0.86 5.52
C ALA A 77 -10.28 0.23 6.23
N ASP A 78 -11.27 -0.14 7.02
CA ASP A 78 -12.14 0.82 7.71
C ASP A 78 -11.34 1.66 8.74
N GLY A 79 -10.48 1.00 9.52
CA GLY A 79 -9.63 1.68 10.50
C GLY A 79 -8.61 2.61 9.83
N PHE A 80 -8.07 2.23 8.68
CA PHE A 80 -7.18 3.07 7.90
C PHE A 80 -7.91 4.30 7.34
N ILE A 81 -9.04 4.11 6.68
CA ILE A 81 -9.84 5.19 6.08
C ILE A 81 -10.26 6.21 7.14
N GLN A 82 -10.74 5.73 8.29
CA GLN A 82 -11.25 6.62 9.34
C GLN A 82 -10.15 7.31 10.14
N LYS A 83 -9.06 6.62 10.47
CA LYS A 83 -8.08 7.09 11.47
C LYS A 83 -6.74 7.54 10.88
N LYS A 84 -6.32 6.98 9.73
CA LYS A 84 -4.98 7.21 9.17
C LYS A 84 -5.02 8.06 7.90
N LEU A 85 -5.90 7.76 6.98
CA LEU A 85 -6.01 8.47 5.69
C LEU A 85 -6.16 10.00 5.85
N PRO A 86 -6.92 10.55 6.84
CA PRO A 86 -6.98 11.98 7.06
C PRO A 86 -5.63 12.66 7.35
N ALA A 87 -4.71 11.95 8.03
CA ALA A 87 -3.36 12.47 8.28
C ALA A 87 -2.53 12.49 6.98
N PHE A 88 -2.61 11.46 6.15
CA PHE A 88 -1.95 11.43 4.84
C PHE A 88 -2.46 12.53 3.90
N ARG A 89 -3.76 12.81 3.89
CA ARG A 89 -4.35 13.89 3.08
C ARG A 89 -3.76 15.27 3.39
N LYS A 90 -3.39 15.51 4.65
CA LYS A 90 -2.76 16.78 5.08
C LYS A 90 -1.37 16.99 4.51
N ILE A 91 -0.69 15.94 4.03
CA ILE A 91 0.62 16.06 3.39
C ILE A 91 0.50 16.81 2.04
N GLY A 92 -0.63 16.65 1.34
CA GLY A 92 -0.92 17.42 0.11
C GLY A 92 -0.21 16.91 -1.14
N ILE A 93 0.25 15.64 -1.15
CA ILE A 93 0.81 14.97 -2.34
C ILE A 93 0.02 13.68 -2.64
N PRO A 94 0.15 13.09 -3.84
CA PRO A 94 -0.53 11.86 -4.20
C PRO A 94 -0.30 10.73 -3.18
N ILE A 95 -1.37 9.99 -2.88
CA ILE A 95 -1.35 8.85 -1.94
C ILE A 95 -1.66 7.58 -2.73
N ILE A 96 -0.72 6.65 -2.76
CA ILE A 96 -0.88 5.33 -3.38
C ILE A 96 -1.19 4.34 -2.26
N ILE A 97 -2.36 3.75 -2.25
CA ILE A 97 -2.75 2.79 -1.21
C ILE A 97 -2.31 1.39 -1.61
N SER A 98 -1.38 0.82 -0.83
CA SER A 98 -0.98 -0.57 -0.97
C SER A 98 -2.04 -1.47 -0.31
N ILE A 99 -2.67 -2.35 -1.09
CA ILE A 99 -3.71 -3.27 -0.62
C ILE A 99 -3.29 -4.73 -0.77
N LEU A 100 -3.69 -5.57 0.17
CA LEU A 100 -3.49 -7.01 0.14
C LEU A 100 -4.79 -7.74 0.46
N GLY A 101 -5.25 -8.56 -0.48
CA GLY A 101 -6.29 -9.54 -0.29
C GLY A 101 -5.72 -10.95 -0.15
N HIS A 102 -6.34 -11.79 0.67
CA HIS A 102 -6.04 -13.23 0.75
C HIS A 102 -6.77 -14.03 -0.35
N THR A 103 -7.76 -13.42 -0.97
CA THR A 103 -8.54 -13.96 -2.09
C THR A 103 -8.76 -12.87 -3.13
N ASP A 104 -9.13 -13.25 -4.34
CA ASP A 104 -9.52 -12.32 -5.40
C ASP A 104 -10.68 -11.42 -4.91
N ASP A 105 -11.65 -11.98 -4.18
CA ASP A 105 -12.78 -11.26 -3.62
C ASP A 105 -12.38 -10.20 -2.59
N GLU A 106 -11.41 -10.48 -1.70
CA GLU A 106 -10.89 -9.48 -0.77
C GLU A 106 -10.21 -8.30 -1.50
N PHE A 107 -9.50 -8.53 -2.62
CA PHE A 107 -8.99 -7.45 -3.44
C PHE A 107 -10.11 -6.58 -4.02
N LEU A 108 -11.21 -7.19 -4.46
CA LEU A 108 -12.38 -6.45 -4.97
C LEU A 108 -13.04 -5.64 -3.85
N GLN A 109 -13.29 -6.23 -2.69
CA GLN A 109 -13.88 -5.52 -1.54
C GLN A 109 -13.01 -4.35 -1.07
N LEU A 110 -11.68 -4.54 -1.02
CA LEU A 110 -10.72 -3.45 -0.72
C LEU A 110 -10.82 -2.34 -1.75
N THR A 111 -10.83 -2.69 -3.04
CA THR A 111 -10.95 -1.72 -4.13
C THR A 111 -12.23 -0.91 -4.01
N GLU A 112 -13.37 -1.54 -3.74
CA GLU A 112 -14.65 -0.86 -3.54
C GLU A 112 -14.62 0.10 -2.34
N LYS A 113 -14.03 -0.31 -1.20
CA LYS A 113 -13.89 0.56 -0.04
C LYS A 113 -13.06 1.80 -0.37
N PHE A 114 -11.92 1.63 -1.04
CA PHE A 114 -11.07 2.76 -1.41
C PHE A 114 -11.66 3.60 -2.55
N ASN A 115 -12.45 3.03 -3.44
CA ASN A 115 -13.23 3.81 -4.42
C ASN A 115 -14.18 4.83 -3.77
N ARG A 116 -14.67 4.55 -2.57
CA ARG A 116 -15.55 5.45 -1.80
C ARG A 116 -14.77 6.42 -0.90
N ALA A 117 -13.49 6.15 -0.68
CA ALA A 117 -12.64 6.99 0.16
C ALA A 117 -12.12 8.21 -0.61
N GLU A 118 -12.07 9.35 0.07
CA GLU A 118 -11.49 10.57 -0.50
C GLU A 118 -9.99 10.66 -0.26
N GLY A 119 -9.24 11.20 -1.23
CA GLY A 119 -7.82 11.48 -1.11
C GLY A 119 -6.91 10.34 -1.53
N VAL A 120 -7.46 9.27 -2.09
CA VAL A 120 -6.68 8.21 -2.75
C VAL A 120 -6.35 8.63 -4.18
N SER A 121 -5.12 8.42 -4.61
CA SER A 121 -4.66 8.76 -5.95
C SER A 121 -4.45 7.53 -6.83
N ALA A 122 -3.95 6.43 -6.27
CA ALA A 122 -3.70 5.17 -6.98
C ALA A 122 -3.79 3.98 -6.01
N LEU A 123 -3.89 2.77 -6.57
CA LEU A 123 -3.80 1.52 -5.81
C LEU A 123 -2.52 0.77 -6.20
N GLU A 124 -1.81 0.26 -5.19
CA GLU A 124 -0.74 -0.71 -5.33
C GLU A 124 -1.25 -2.08 -4.89
N LEU A 125 -1.15 -3.09 -5.76
CA LEU A 125 -1.54 -4.47 -5.42
C LEU A 125 -0.33 -5.20 -4.83
N ASN A 126 -0.35 -5.49 -3.55
CA ASN A 126 0.66 -6.30 -2.90
C ASN A 126 0.41 -7.78 -3.20
N LEU A 127 1.09 -8.31 -4.21
CA LEU A 127 0.99 -9.71 -4.66
C LEU A 127 2.13 -10.58 -4.13
N SER A 128 3.07 -10.00 -3.39
CA SER A 128 4.33 -10.65 -2.95
C SER A 128 4.30 -11.12 -1.50
N CYS A 129 3.13 -11.18 -0.86
CA CYS A 129 3.05 -11.55 0.54
C CYS A 129 3.13 -13.08 0.72
N PRO A 130 4.17 -13.61 1.42
CA PRO A 130 4.34 -15.04 1.63
C PRO A 130 3.35 -15.64 2.63
N ASN A 131 2.59 -14.83 3.34
CA ASN A 131 1.64 -15.26 4.38
C ASN A 131 0.24 -15.63 3.84
N LEU A 132 0.11 -15.82 2.53
CA LEU A 132 -1.12 -16.29 1.92
C LEU A 132 -1.20 -17.82 2.03
N LYS A 133 -2.40 -18.37 2.14
CA LYS A 133 -2.66 -19.82 2.18
C LYS A 133 -2.26 -20.57 0.90
N TYR A 134 -1.73 -19.87 -0.09
CA TYR A 134 -1.24 -20.45 -1.34
C TYR A 134 0.19 -20.95 -1.18
N LYS A 135 0.50 -22.10 -1.76
CA LYS A 135 1.85 -22.69 -1.79
C LYS A 135 2.86 -21.83 -2.56
N THR A 136 2.39 -20.92 -3.42
CA THR A 136 3.20 -20.01 -4.25
C THR A 136 2.70 -18.59 -4.08
N LEU A 137 3.59 -17.61 -4.20
CA LEU A 137 3.22 -16.21 -4.23
C LEU A 137 2.41 -15.89 -5.50
N VAL A 138 1.36 -15.09 -5.37
CA VAL A 138 0.57 -14.65 -6.54
C VAL A 138 1.48 -14.00 -7.59
N ALA A 139 2.48 -13.21 -7.18
CA ALA A 139 3.45 -12.59 -8.07
C ALA A 139 4.32 -13.57 -8.86
N GLN A 140 4.42 -14.86 -8.45
CA GLN A 140 5.16 -15.90 -9.15
C GLN A 140 4.30 -16.67 -10.16
N ASP A 141 2.99 -16.42 -10.16
CA ASP A 141 2.03 -17.01 -11.09
C ASP A 141 1.49 -15.93 -12.04
N PRO A 142 1.93 -15.90 -13.31
CA PRO A 142 1.46 -14.89 -14.27
C PRO A 142 -0.05 -14.91 -14.50
N GLN A 143 -0.69 -16.09 -14.44
CA GLN A 143 -2.14 -16.23 -14.65
C GLN A 143 -2.91 -15.69 -13.45
N ALA A 144 -2.48 -16.01 -12.22
CA ALA A 144 -3.06 -15.48 -11.00
C ALA A 144 -2.88 -13.95 -10.93
N THR A 145 -1.68 -13.45 -11.24
CA THR A 145 -1.41 -12.01 -11.31
C THR A 145 -2.33 -11.32 -12.33
N ALA A 146 -2.41 -11.84 -13.54
CA ALA A 146 -3.27 -11.27 -14.58
C ALA A 146 -4.76 -11.29 -14.19
N ARG A 147 -5.22 -12.35 -13.53
CA ARG A 147 -6.61 -12.47 -13.04
C ARG A 147 -6.94 -11.39 -12.02
N VAL A 148 -6.10 -11.24 -10.97
CA VAL A 148 -6.30 -10.23 -9.92
C VAL A 148 -6.25 -8.82 -10.50
N VAL A 149 -5.24 -8.50 -11.30
CA VAL A 149 -5.09 -7.17 -11.92
C VAL A 149 -6.29 -6.86 -12.80
N LYS A 150 -6.72 -7.80 -13.65
CA LYS A 150 -7.89 -7.61 -14.53
C LYS A 150 -9.17 -7.39 -13.73
N ALA A 151 -9.38 -8.14 -12.64
CA ALA A 151 -10.55 -8.02 -11.79
C ALA A 151 -10.59 -6.66 -11.09
N VAL A 152 -9.47 -6.23 -10.48
CA VAL A 152 -9.36 -4.92 -9.82
C VAL A 152 -9.53 -3.79 -10.83
N LYS A 153 -8.85 -3.84 -11.99
CA LYS A 153 -8.95 -2.77 -13.01
C LYS A 153 -10.36 -2.59 -13.56
N LYS A 154 -11.18 -3.64 -13.54
CA LYS A 154 -12.59 -3.56 -14.00
C LYS A 154 -13.45 -2.67 -13.11
N ILE A 155 -13.15 -2.57 -11.81
CA ILE A 155 -13.97 -1.84 -10.83
C ILE A 155 -13.24 -0.62 -10.23
N SER A 156 -11.91 -0.57 -10.31
CA SER A 156 -11.13 0.55 -9.76
C SER A 156 -11.34 1.82 -10.59
N LYS A 157 -11.61 2.94 -9.90
CA LYS A 157 -11.59 4.29 -10.48
C LYS A 157 -10.17 4.88 -10.55
N TYR A 158 -9.20 4.20 -9.94
CA TYR A 158 -7.80 4.62 -9.87
C TYR A 158 -6.91 3.82 -10.82
N PRO A 159 -5.77 4.39 -11.25
CA PRO A 159 -4.72 3.60 -11.87
C PRO A 159 -4.15 2.57 -10.91
#